data_bc043a99b3ddcd0da92c7f3a276739b9
#
_entry.id   bc043a99b3ddcd0da92c7f3a276739b9
#
_cell.length_a   1.000
_cell.length_b   1.000
_cell.length_c   1.000
_cell.angle_alpha   90.00
_cell.angle_beta   90.00
_cell.angle_gamma   90.00
#
_symmetry.space_group_name_H-M   'P 1'
#
loop_
_entity.id
_entity.type
_entity.pdbx_description
1 polymer ?
#
loop_
_entity_poly.entity_id
_entity_poly.type
_entity_poly.pdbx_seq_one_letter_code
_entity_poly.pdbx_strand_id
1 'polypeptide(L)'
;VMSNYDIKVWSSEEDIKNGRMNVEIVSKPISKVRLQWYYYDPDGRGRATQLWKNFMAHIHTYTKTPDGVWDMAYAILAEYNAHIVEADYIEFENEEDMMLFMLRWI
;
A
#
# COMPACT_ATOMS: atom_id res chain seq x y z
N VAL A 1 11.71 -10.41 -0.41
CA VAL A 1 11.62 -9.06 -0.96
C VAL A 1 11.33 -9.14 -2.44
N MET A 2 10.24 -8.57 -2.84
CA MET A 2 9.89 -8.54 -4.26
C MET A 2 10.65 -7.43 -4.98
N SER A 3 11.28 -7.78 -6.08
CA SER A 3 11.92 -6.79 -6.92
C SER A 3 10.88 -5.93 -7.64
N ASN A 4 11.05 -4.62 -7.59
CA ASN A 4 10.20 -3.68 -8.32
C ASN A 4 10.63 -3.53 -9.79
N TYR A 5 11.64 -4.28 -10.22
CA TYR A 5 12.23 -4.16 -11.54
C TYR A 5 12.32 -5.50 -12.22
N ASP A 6 11.97 -5.52 -13.50
CA ASP A 6 12.31 -6.62 -14.41
C ASP A 6 13.42 -6.17 -15.31
N ILE A 7 14.40 -7.04 -15.49
CA ILE A 7 15.46 -6.82 -16.48
C ILE A 7 15.10 -7.62 -17.72
N LYS A 8 14.85 -6.91 -18.82
CA LYS A 8 14.62 -7.53 -20.11
C LYS A 8 15.85 -7.36 -20.98
N VAL A 9 16.31 -8.47 -21.52
CA VAL A 9 17.41 -8.46 -22.49
C VAL A 9 16.80 -8.70 -23.87
N TRP A 10 16.86 -7.68 -24.72
CA TRP A 10 16.35 -7.73 -26.08
C TRP A 10 17.50 -7.75 -27.07
N SER A 11 18.23 -8.83 -27.06
CA SER A 11 19.33 -8.95 -27.98
C SER A 11 19.07 -10.14 -28.88
N SER A 12 19.11 -9.93 -30.19
CA SER A 12 19.19 -11.01 -31.14
C SER A 12 20.59 -11.64 -31.06
N GLU A 13 20.75 -12.87 -31.56
CA GLU A 13 22.07 -13.49 -31.65
C GLU A 13 23.06 -12.61 -32.41
N GLU A 14 22.58 -11.91 -33.43
CA GLU A 14 23.38 -10.99 -34.22
C GLU A 14 23.87 -9.80 -33.40
N ASP A 15 23.01 -9.22 -32.56
CA ASP A 15 23.39 -8.12 -31.68
C ASP A 15 24.43 -8.56 -30.65
N ILE A 16 24.32 -9.75 -30.13
CA ILE A 16 25.32 -10.32 -29.21
C ILE A 16 26.65 -10.52 -29.91
N LYS A 17 26.66 -11.04 -31.15
CA LYS A 17 27.86 -11.20 -31.95
C LYS A 17 28.56 -9.88 -32.27
N ASN A 18 27.78 -8.82 -32.45
CA ASN A 18 28.28 -7.49 -32.77
C ASN A 18 28.62 -6.66 -31.53
N GLY A 19 28.51 -7.26 -30.33
CA GLY A 19 28.77 -6.57 -29.08
C GLY A 19 27.67 -5.57 -28.69
N ARG A 20 26.52 -5.67 -29.30
CA ARG A 20 25.37 -4.84 -28.98
C ARG A 20 24.40 -5.64 -28.12
N MET A 21 24.31 -5.30 -26.85
CA MET A 21 23.28 -5.83 -25.95
C MET A 21 22.34 -4.72 -25.58
N ASN A 22 21.07 -4.93 -25.89
CA ASN A 22 20.02 -4.05 -25.41
C ASN A 22 19.49 -4.61 -24.08
N VAL A 23 19.84 -3.93 -23.02
CA VAL A 23 19.34 -4.25 -21.69
C VAL A 23 18.44 -3.11 -21.27
N GLU A 24 17.18 -3.41 -21.04
CA GLU A 24 16.25 -2.44 -20.54
C GLU A 24 15.79 -2.85 -19.14
N ILE A 25 15.93 -1.93 -18.20
CA ILE A 25 15.36 -2.08 -16.87
C ILE A 25 13.96 -1.54 -16.94
N VAL A 26 12.99 -2.44 -16.94
CA VAL A 26 11.59 -2.05 -16.94
C VAL A 26 11.11 -2.03 -15.50
N SER A 27 10.74 -0.83 -15.04
CA SER A 27 10.06 -0.71 -13.78
C SER A 27 8.73 -1.46 -13.88
N LYS A 28 8.55 -2.51 -13.08
CA LYS A 28 7.24 -3.11 -12.93
C LYS A 28 6.29 -2.05 -12.38
N PRO A 29 5.02 -2.00 -12.82
CA PRO A 29 4.05 -1.27 -12.06
C PRO A 29 4.15 -1.76 -10.63
N ILE A 30 4.46 -0.84 -9.71
CA ILE A 30 4.58 -1.15 -8.29
C ILE A 30 3.31 -1.86 -7.90
N SER A 31 3.43 -3.12 -7.48
CA SER A 31 2.28 -3.90 -7.06
C SER A 31 1.71 -3.24 -5.82
N LYS A 32 0.54 -2.67 -5.98
CA LYS A 32 -0.20 -2.10 -4.87
C LYS A 32 -0.50 -3.21 -3.87
N VAL A 33 -0.34 -2.92 -2.60
CA VAL A 33 -0.62 -3.87 -1.53
C VAL A 33 -1.81 -3.37 -0.73
N ARG A 34 -2.60 -4.29 -0.23
CA ARG A 34 -3.79 -3.98 0.54
C ARG A 34 -3.66 -4.49 1.96
N LEU A 35 -4.10 -3.67 2.91
CA LEU A 35 -4.18 -4.02 4.31
C LEU A 35 -5.65 -4.00 4.72
N GLN A 36 -6.15 -5.11 5.20
CA GLN A 36 -7.52 -5.19 5.69
C GLN A 36 -7.62 -4.52 7.06
N TRP A 37 -8.52 -3.56 7.19
CA TRP A 37 -8.74 -2.89 8.46
C TRP A 37 -10.05 -3.30 9.13
N TYR A 38 -10.94 -3.99 8.40
CA TYR A 38 -12.23 -4.43 8.88
C TYR A 38 -12.47 -5.87 8.41
N TYR A 39 -12.98 -6.70 9.28
CA TYR A 39 -13.22 -8.09 8.97
C TYR A 39 -14.48 -8.57 9.67
N TYR A 40 -15.00 -9.71 9.23
CA TYR A 40 -16.15 -10.36 9.84
C TYR A 40 -15.72 -11.63 10.56
N ASP A 41 -16.17 -11.78 11.81
CA ASP A 41 -15.96 -13.01 12.56
C ASP A 41 -16.77 -14.16 11.97
N PRO A 42 -16.45 -15.43 12.31
CA PRO A 42 -17.25 -16.58 11.87
C PRO A 42 -18.73 -16.49 12.28
N ASP A 43 -19.05 -15.73 13.33
CA ASP A 43 -20.43 -15.50 13.76
C ASP A 43 -21.12 -14.34 13.02
N GLY A 44 -20.45 -13.75 12.02
CA GLY A 44 -21.01 -12.69 11.19
C GLY A 44 -20.88 -11.27 11.75
N ARG A 45 -20.18 -11.09 12.87
CA ARG A 45 -19.97 -9.76 13.46
C ARG A 45 -18.80 -9.05 12.79
N GLY A 46 -19.02 -7.78 12.45
CA GLY A 46 -17.96 -6.94 11.91
C GLY A 46 -17.06 -6.39 13.01
N ARG A 47 -15.75 -6.39 12.76
CA ARG A 47 -14.73 -5.88 13.68
C ARG A 47 -13.66 -5.11 12.96
N ALA A 48 -13.21 -4.01 13.56
CA ALA A 48 -12.01 -3.32 13.09
C ALA A 48 -10.77 -3.98 13.68
N THR A 49 -9.68 -3.99 12.91
CA THR A 49 -8.39 -4.46 13.41
C THR A 49 -7.86 -3.54 14.50
N GLN A 50 -6.99 -4.06 15.38
CA GLN A 50 -6.41 -3.26 16.45
C GLN A 50 -5.63 -2.06 15.89
N LEU A 51 -4.93 -2.27 14.79
CA LEU A 51 -4.19 -1.21 14.11
C LEU A 51 -5.12 -0.06 13.69
N TRP A 52 -6.28 -0.38 13.11
CA TRP A 52 -7.27 0.63 12.73
C TRP A 52 -7.85 1.35 13.94
N LYS A 53 -8.11 0.61 15.02
CA LYS A 53 -8.58 1.21 16.27
C LYS A 53 -7.57 2.20 16.83
N ASN A 54 -6.30 1.87 16.80
CA ASN A 54 -5.23 2.75 17.26
C ASN A 54 -5.12 4.00 16.38
N PHE A 55 -5.22 3.82 15.09
CA PHE A 55 -5.21 4.91 14.11
C PHE A 55 -6.39 5.87 14.36
N MET A 56 -7.58 5.33 14.50
CA MET A 56 -8.79 6.14 14.74
C MET A 56 -8.77 6.80 16.12
N ALA A 57 -8.24 6.14 17.13
CA ALA A 57 -8.08 6.72 18.46
C ALA A 57 -7.17 7.96 18.42
N HIS A 58 -6.10 7.91 17.66
CA HIS A 58 -5.21 9.06 17.44
C HIS A 58 -5.98 10.22 16.80
N ILE A 59 -6.75 9.96 15.77
CA ILE A 59 -7.53 10.98 15.07
C ILE A 59 -8.56 11.62 16.03
N HIS A 60 -9.22 10.81 16.84
CA HIS A 60 -10.22 11.30 17.80
C HIS A 60 -9.64 12.18 18.91
N THR A 61 -8.32 12.21 19.09
CA THR A 61 -7.69 13.18 20.01
C THR A 61 -7.72 14.60 19.44
N TYR A 62 -7.86 14.74 18.12
CA TYR A 62 -7.81 16.03 17.43
C TYR A 62 -9.16 16.53 16.93
N THR A 63 -10.04 15.63 16.57
CA THR A 63 -11.35 15.97 16.03
C THR A 63 -12.40 14.94 16.42
N LYS A 64 -13.63 15.40 16.63
CA LYS A 64 -14.74 14.54 17.04
C LYS A 64 -15.93 14.57 16.08
N THR A 65 -15.88 15.47 15.11
CA THR A 65 -16.93 15.51 14.09
C THR A 65 -16.70 14.41 13.06
N PRO A 66 -17.76 13.74 12.56
CA PRO A 66 -17.60 12.70 11.55
C PRO A 66 -16.82 13.16 10.31
N ASP A 67 -17.13 14.34 9.80
CA ASP A 67 -16.43 14.89 8.63
C ASP A 67 -14.95 15.17 8.93
N GLY A 68 -14.65 15.75 10.10
CA GLY A 68 -13.29 16.02 10.52
C GLY A 68 -12.47 14.75 10.71
N VAL A 69 -13.06 13.70 11.25
CA VAL A 69 -12.42 12.38 11.43
C VAL A 69 -12.01 11.81 10.08
N TRP A 70 -12.92 11.79 9.12
CA TRP A 70 -12.62 11.23 7.81
C TRP A 70 -11.65 12.09 7.01
N ASP A 71 -11.77 13.41 7.08
CA ASP A 71 -10.82 14.31 6.43
C ASP A 71 -9.40 14.11 6.94
N MET A 72 -9.25 13.98 8.26
CA MET A 72 -7.95 13.72 8.87
C MET A 72 -7.44 12.32 8.53
N ALA A 73 -8.30 11.32 8.52
CA ALA A 73 -7.92 9.96 8.14
C ALA A 73 -7.38 9.93 6.71
N TYR A 74 -8.08 10.53 5.77
CA TYR A 74 -7.60 10.61 4.37
C TYR A 74 -6.30 11.38 4.23
N ALA A 75 -6.14 12.47 4.97
CA ALA A 75 -4.91 13.25 4.95
C ALA A 75 -3.71 12.45 5.44
N ILE A 76 -3.86 11.71 6.54
CA ILE A 76 -2.79 10.87 7.07
C ILE A 76 -2.49 9.71 6.12
N LEU A 77 -3.52 9.05 5.59
CA LEU A 77 -3.32 7.96 4.63
C LEU A 77 -2.58 8.44 3.38
N ALA A 78 -2.88 9.66 2.91
CA ALA A 78 -2.18 10.25 1.78
C ALA A 78 -0.68 10.43 2.03
N GLU A 79 -0.27 10.69 3.27
CA GLU A 79 1.15 10.77 3.65
C GLU A 79 1.88 9.44 3.44
N TYR A 80 1.15 8.33 3.50
CA TYR A 80 1.67 6.98 3.26
C TYR A 80 1.34 6.46 1.86
N ASN A 81 0.95 7.35 0.95
CA ASN A 81 0.52 6.98 -0.41
C ASN A 81 -0.58 5.93 -0.40
N ALA A 82 -1.54 6.11 0.49
CA ALA A 82 -2.60 5.14 0.74
C ALA A 82 -3.98 5.76 0.61
N HIS A 83 -4.94 4.91 0.31
CA HIS A 83 -6.35 5.27 0.26
C HIS A 83 -7.21 4.05 0.57
N ILE A 84 -8.44 4.30 0.99
CA ILE A 84 -9.38 3.23 1.31
C ILE A 84 -10.04 2.74 0.01
N VAL A 85 -10.05 1.42 -0.17
CA VAL A 85 -10.71 0.76 -1.29
C VAL A 85 -11.67 -0.31 -0.77
N GLU A 86 -12.75 -0.54 -1.48
CA GLU A 86 -13.70 -1.60 -1.17
C GLU A 86 -14.17 -1.62 0.30
N ALA A 87 -14.29 -0.44 0.89
CA ALA A 87 -14.81 -0.21 2.25
C ALA A 87 -13.99 -0.83 3.40
N ASP A 88 -13.26 -1.93 3.18
CA ASP A 88 -12.59 -2.68 4.25
C ASP A 88 -11.09 -2.86 4.04
N TYR A 89 -10.52 -2.27 2.99
CA TYR A 89 -9.09 -2.33 2.70
C TYR A 89 -8.47 -0.94 2.59
N ILE A 90 -7.22 -0.85 3.05
CA ILE A 90 -6.36 0.30 2.76
C ILE A 90 -5.39 -0.16 1.68
N GLU A 91 -5.35 0.54 0.56
CA GLU A 91 -4.43 0.24 -0.53
C GLU A 91 -3.24 1.19 -0.49
N PHE A 92 -2.04 0.63 -0.48
CA PHE A 92 -0.77 1.35 -0.50
C PHE A 92 -0.10 1.18 -1.86
N GLU A 93 0.65 2.18 -2.28
CA GLU A 93 1.39 2.12 -3.54
C GLU A 93 2.46 1.02 -3.53
N ASN A 94 3.02 0.71 -2.36
CA ASN A 94 4.03 -0.34 -2.19
C ASN A 94 4.03 -0.89 -0.77
N GLU A 95 4.76 -1.99 -0.59
CA GLU A 95 4.86 -2.68 0.69
C GLU A 95 5.59 -1.84 1.75
N GLU A 96 6.58 -1.06 1.34
CA GLU A 96 7.34 -0.20 2.25
C GLU A 96 6.45 0.82 2.94
N ASP A 97 5.59 1.49 2.18
CA ASP A 97 4.63 2.45 2.74
C ASP A 97 3.66 1.78 3.70
N MET A 98 3.19 0.58 3.36
CA MET A 98 2.33 -0.21 4.24
C MET A 98 3.03 -0.55 5.54
N MET A 99 4.29 -0.98 5.48
CA MET A 99 5.06 -1.33 6.67
C MET A 99 5.28 -0.13 7.58
N LEU A 100 5.59 1.04 7.02
CA LEU A 100 5.75 2.27 7.79
C LEU A 100 4.46 2.66 8.50
N PHE A 101 3.34 2.54 7.82
CA PHE A 101 2.03 2.78 8.42
C PHE A 101 1.75 1.80 9.58
N MET A 102 2.00 0.52 9.34
CA MET A 102 1.79 -0.51 10.36
C MET A 102 2.67 -0.27 11.60
N LEU A 103 3.93 0.07 11.41
CA LEU A 103 4.85 0.35 12.52
C LEU A 103 4.39 1.52 13.39
N ARG A 104 3.75 2.50 12.78
CA ARG A 104 3.26 3.67 13.53
C ARG A 104 2.02 3.36 14.37
N TRP A 105 1.16 2.47 13.91
CA TRP A 105 -0.15 2.24 14.51
C TRP A 105 -0.32 0.90 15.21
N ILE A 106 0.73 0.12 15.27
CA ILE A 106 0.73 -1.14 16.03
C ILE A 106 0.53 -0.88 17.52
#